data_beb6c14b48b1ca227b5588b027bff57e
#
_entry.id   beb6c14b48b1ca227b5588b027bff57e
#
_cell.length_a   1.000
_cell.length_b   1.000
_cell.length_c   1.000
_cell.angle_alpha   90.00
_cell.angle_beta   90.00
_cell.angle_gamma   90.00
#
_symmetry.space_group_name_H-M   'P 1'
#
loop_
_entity.id
_entity.type
_entity.pdbx_description
1 polymer ?
#
loop_
_entity_poly.entity_id
_entity_poly.type
_entity_poly.pdbx_seq_one_letter_code
_entity_poly.pdbx_strand_id
1 'polypeptide(L)'
;MVVIRLTRGGAKKRPFYHIVVTDSRKRRDGSYIERLGYFNPIAAGQDVRLRLDAQRTQYWVERGAKPSETVASLLKEQAKAAA
;
A
#
# COMPACT_ATOMS: atom_id res chain seq x y z
N MET A 1 -7.07 -4.58 15.35
CA MET A 1 -7.05 -5.42 14.13
C MET A 1 -5.96 -4.92 13.21
N VAL A 2 -5.14 -5.81 12.71
CA VAL A 2 -4.06 -5.44 11.80
C VAL A 2 -4.60 -5.36 10.37
N VAL A 3 -4.30 -4.25 9.71
CA VAL A 3 -4.76 -3.99 8.34
C VAL A 3 -3.61 -3.53 7.47
N ILE A 4 -3.76 -3.68 6.16
CA ILE A 4 -2.84 -3.14 5.17
C ILE A 4 -3.60 -2.03 4.45
N ARG A 5 -3.10 -0.81 4.55
CA ARG A 5 -3.80 0.35 3.99
C ARG A 5 -2.84 1.40 3.45
N LEU A 6 -3.39 2.40 2.79
CA LEU A 6 -2.62 3.52 2.27
C LEU A 6 -2.52 4.62 3.32
N THR A 7 -1.36 5.23 3.41
CA THR A 7 -1.16 6.46 4.16
C THR A 7 -0.67 7.53 3.18
N ARG A 8 -1.20 8.74 3.30
CA ARG A 8 -0.89 9.81 2.36
C ARG A 8 0.44 10.47 2.70
N GLY A 9 1.30 10.59 1.69
CA GLY A 9 2.51 11.40 1.75
C GLY A 9 2.54 12.36 0.57
N GLY A 10 3.64 13.03 0.37
CA GLY A 10 3.84 13.92 -0.76
C GLY A 10 3.25 15.31 -0.58
N ALA A 11 3.30 16.09 -1.65
CA ALA A 11 2.85 17.48 -1.65
C ALA A 11 1.33 17.59 -1.76
N LYS A 12 0.78 18.76 -1.41
CA LYS A 12 -0.65 19.01 -1.35
C LYS A 12 -1.36 18.71 -2.69
N LYS A 13 -0.74 19.05 -3.82
CA LYS A 13 -1.31 18.83 -5.15
C LYS A 13 -0.75 17.60 -5.86
N ARG A 14 0.13 16.84 -5.19
CA ARG A 14 0.73 15.64 -5.75
C ARG A 14 0.59 14.50 -4.76
N PRO A 15 -0.56 13.82 -4.75
CA PRO A 15 -0.77 12.72 -3.81
C PRO A 15 0.20 11.59 -4.08
N PHE A 16 0.78 11.09 -3.01
CA PHE A 16 1.67 9.94 -3.04
C PHE A 16 1.33 9.11 -1.82
N TYR A 17 1.13 7.83 -2.01
CA TYR A 17 0.69 6.95 -0.93
C TYR A 17 1.73 5.91 -0.61
N HIS A 18 1.94 5.68 0.69
CA HIS A 18 2.69 4.53 1.16
C HIS A 18 1.71 3.41 1.51
N ILE A 19 2.08 2.19 1.17
CA ILE A 19 1.30 1.00 1.53
C ILE A 19 1.91 0.45 2.80
N VAL A 20 1.13 0.45 3.89
CA VAL A 20 1.65 0.14 5.22
C VAL A 20 0.79 -0.88 5.93
N VAL A 21 1.44 -1.63 6.84
CA VAL A 21 0.76 -2.51 7.78
C VAL A 21 0.62 -1.75 9.09
N THR A 22 -0.58 -1.67 9.63
CA THR A 22 -0.84 -0.93 10.84
C THR A 22 -2.07 -1.46 11.58
N ASP A 23 -2.28 -0.99 12.80
CA ASP A 23 -3.52 -1.27 13.53
C ASP A 23 -4.62 -0.36 13.03
N SER A 24 -5.81 -0.92 12.78
CA SER A 24 -6.94 -0.18 12.23
C SER A 24 -7.38 0.99 13.12
N ARG A 25 -7.01 0.97 14.41
CA ARG A 25 -7.34 2.04 15.35
C ARG A 25 -6.40 3.23 15.25
N LYS A 26 -5.27 3.10 14.54
CA LYS A 26 -4.33 4.21 14.32
C LYS A 26 -4.87 5.14 13.24
N ARG A 27 -4.48 6.42 13.32
CA ARG A 27 -4.84 7.38 12.28
C ARG A 27 -4.20 6.98 10.95
N ARG A 28 -4.88 7.32 9.84
CA ARG A 28 -4.41 6.98 8.49
C ARG A 28 -2.95 7.39 8.27
N ASP A 29 -2.57 8.60 8.69
CA ASP A 29 -1.22 9.12 8.48
C ASP A 29 -0.36 9.03 9.74
N GLY A 30 -0.78 8.21 10.71
CA GLY A 30 -0.04 7.99 11.94
C GLY A 30 1.05 6.92 11.79
N SER A 31 1.57 6.48 12.93
CA SER A 31 2.62 5.46 12.93
C SER A 31 2.10 4.12 12.41
N TYR A 32 2.98 3.33 11.86
CA TYR A 32 2.65 2.03 11.29
C TYR A 32 3.69 0.99 11.72
N ILE A 33 3.35 -0.29 11.50
CA ILE A 33 4.23 -1.40 11.87
C ILE A 33 5.34 -1.59 10.82
N GLU A 34 4.95 -1.62 9.55
CA GLU A 34 5.90 -1.85 8.46
C GLU A 34 5.37 -1.20 7.18
N ARG A 35 6.28 -0.67 6.37
CA ARG A 35 5.93 -0.16 5.04
C ARG A 35 6.22 -1.24 4.00
N LEU A 36 5.21 -1.56 3.18
CA LEU A 36 5.30 -2.60 2.17
C LEU A 36 5.65 -2.06 0.78
N GLY A 37 5.38 -0.79 0.53
CA GLY A 37 5.63 -0.21 -0.77
C GLY A 37 4.99 1.16 -0.91
N TYR A 38 4.73 1.56 -2.16
CA TYR A 38 4.11 2.85 -2.43
C TYR A 38 3.22 2.78 -3.67
N PHE A 39 2.32 3.76 -3.76
CA PHE A 39 1.43 3.94 -4.90
C PHE A 39 1.44 5.41 -5.30
N ASN A 40 1.77 5.68 -6.56
CA ASN A 40 1.80 7.02 -7.13
C ASN A 40 0.73 7.11 -8.21
N PRO A 41 -0.48 7.64 -7.91
CA PRO A 41 -1.58 7.67 -8.87
C PRO A 41 -1.35 8.65 -10.02
N ILE A 42 -0.41 9.59 -9.86
CA ILE A 42 -0.10 10.57 -10.89
C ILE A 42 1.22 10.29 -11.60
N ALA A 43 1.73 9.07 -11.48
CA ALA A 43 2.95 8.69 -12.19
C ALA A 43 2.78 8.87 -13.70
N ALA A 44 3.80 9.43 -14.33
CA ALA A 44 3.81 9.68 -15.75
C ALA A 44 5.18 9.34 -16.34
N GLY A 45 5.20 8.96 -17.60
CA GLY A 45 6.43 8.61 -18.27
C GLY A 45 7.10 7.38 -17.66
N GLN A 46 8.32 7.53 -17.18
CA GLN A 46 9.09 6.43 -16.60
C GLN A 46 8.87 6.26 -15.09
N ASP A 47 8.02 7.06 -14.49
CA ASP A 47 7.73 6.95 -13.06
C ASP A 47 7.06 5.62 -12.75
N VAL A 48 7.45 5.01 -11.64
CA VAL A 48 6.81 3.79 -11.17
C VAL A 48 5.51 4.13 -10.45
N ARG A 49 4.39 3.65 -11.00
CA ARG A 49 3.07 3.92 -10.44
C ARG A 49 2.83 3.13 -9.15
N LEU A 50 3.24 1.88 -9.13
CA LEU A 50 2.98 1.00 -8.01
C LEU A 50 4.19 0.12 -7.75
N ARG A 51 4.62 0.10 -6.49
CA ARG A 51 5.65 -0.82 -6.04
C ARG A 51 5.21 -1.42 -4.72
N LEU A 52 5.20 -2.74 -4.65
CA LEU A 52 4.71 -3.45 -3.48
C LEU A 52 5.53 -4.72 -3.28
N ASP A 53 6.02 -4.92 -2.07
CA ASP A 53 6.75 -6.14 -1.71
C ASP A 53 5.74 -7.28 -1.54
N ALA A 54 5.64 -8.12 -2.55
CA ALA A 54 4.66 -9.21 -2.57
C ALA A 54 4.93 -10.23 -1.46
N GLN A 55 6.20 -10.52 -1.16
CA GLN A 55 6.55 -11.49 -0.13
C GLN A 55 6.13 -11.01 1.26
N ARG A 56 6.42 -9.75 1.59
CA ARG A 56 6.04 -9.20 2.89
C ARG A 56 4.54 -9.00 2.99
N THR A 57 3.89 -8.63 1.90
CA THR A 57 2.45 -8.50 1.88
C THR A 57 1.79 -9.85 2.17
N GLN A 58 2.26 -10.91 1.52
CA GLN A 58 1.73 -12.24 1.75
C GLN A 58 1.99 -12.70 3.19
N TYR A 59 3.17 -12.42 3.72
CA TYR A 59 3.51 -12.71 5.12
C TYR A 59 2.45 -12.16 6.07
N TRP A 60 2.06 -10.89 5.89
CA TRP A 60 1.09 -10.26 6.76
C TRP A 60 -0.34 -10.76 6.52
N VAL A 61 -0.70 -11.02 5.26
CA VAL A 61 -2.01 -11.56 4.93
C VAL A 61 -2.19 -12.95 5.55
N GLU A 62 -1.18 -13.78 5.51
CA GLU A 62 -1.20 -15.12 6.12
C GLU A 62 -1.35 -15.04 7.64
N ARG A 63 -0.92 -13.95 8.24
CA ARG A 63 -1.06 -13.72 9.68
C ARG A 63 -2.35 -13.00 10.05
N GLY A 64 -3.27 -12.86 9.12
CA GLY A 64 -4.59 -12.30 9.39
C GLY A 64 -4.73 -10.80 9.14
N ALA A 65 -3.70 -10.14 8.59
CA ALA A 65 -3.84 -8.74 8.21
C ALA A 65 -4.82 -8.62 7.05
N LYS A 66 -5.74 -7.65 7.13
CA LYS A 66 -6.75 -7.46 6.09
C LYS A 66 -6.39 -6.26 5.21
N PRO A 67 -6.18 -6.46 3.90
CA PRO A 67 -5.96 -5.33 3.00
C PRO A 67 -7.25 -4.54 2.82
N SER A 68 -7.13 -3.21 2.72
CA SER A 68 -8.26 -2.34 2.38
C SER A 68 -8.69 -2.63 0.93
N GLU A 69 -9.89 -2.16 0.56
CA GLU A 69 -10.37 -2.37 -0.80
C GLU A 69 -9.41 -1.80 -1.84
N THR A 70 -8.86 -0.62 -1.58
CA THR A 70 -7.90 0.00 -2.50
C THR A 70 -6.63 -0.85 -2.60
N VAL A 71 -6.09 -1.31 -1.48
CA VAL A 71 -4.90 -2.17 -1.49
C VAL A 71 -5.19 -3.49 -2.18
N ALA A 72 -6.36 -4.08 -1.95
CA ALA A 72 -6.73 -5.31 -2.62
C ALA A 72 -6.77 -5.14 -4.15
N SER A 73 -7.29 -4.01 -4.62
CA SER A 73 -7.29 -3.69 -6.05
C SER A 73 -5.88 -3.53 -6.60
N LEU A 74 -4.99 -2.87 -5.83
CA LEU A 74 -3.60 -2.69 -6.24
C LEU A 74 -2.84 -4.01 -6.27
N LEU A 75 -3.14 -4.93 -5.36
CA LEU A 75 -2.53 -6.25 -5.36
C LEU A 75 -2.92 -7.03 -6.62
N LYS A 76 -4.18 -6.94 -7.04
CA LYS A 76 -4.65 -7.58 -8.28
C LYS A 76 -3.95 -6.98 -9.49
N GLU A 77 -3.82 -5.65 -9.53
CA GLU A 77 -3.16 -4.96 -10.63
C GLU A 77 -1.70 -5.40 -10.75
N GLN A 78 -0.99 -5.49 -9.63
CA GLN A 78 0.41 -5.93 -9.63
C GLN A 78 0.55 -7.37 -10.09
N ALA A 79 -0.34 -8.24 -9.66
CA ALA A 79 -0.33 -9.64 -10.08
C ALA A 79 -0.53 -9.77 -11.59
N LYS A 80 -1.43 -8.98 -12.17
CA LYS A 80 -1.63 -8.95 -13.63
C LYS A 80 -0.41 -8.44 -14.37
N ALA A 81 0.24 -7.42 -13.84
CA ALA A 81 1.42 -6.84 -14.49
C ALA A 81 2.61 -7.79 -14.43
N ALA A 82 2.69 -8.66 -13.41
CA ALA A 82 3.76 -9.63 -13.24
C ALA A 82 3.52 -10.92 -14.04
N ALA A 83 2.31 -11.14 -14.49
CA ALA A 83 1.94 -12.37 -15.19
C ALA A 83 2.40 -12.39 -16.66
#